data_0b6b8767559189e53b561dab90b5519e
#
_entry.id   0b6b8767559189e53b561dab90b5519e
#
_cell.length_a   1.000
_cell.length_b   1.000
_cell.length_c   1.000
_cell.angle_alpha   90.00
_cell.angle_beta   90.00
_cell.angle_gamma   90.00
#
_symmetry.space_group_name_H-M   'P 1'
#
loop_
_entity.id
_entity.type
_entity.pdbx_description
1 polymer ?
#
loop_
_entity_poly.entity_id
_entity_poly.type
_entity_poly.pdbx_seq_one_letter_code
_entity_poly.pdbx_strand_id
1 'polypeptide(L)'
;MRGEVSLQQKDTVAALKDFNTALELDKYDPDAWSARAIVRLQQSNYAEAESDLDRAIHLSAKNAGNYINRALARFHQNNLRGAMSDYDLALDIDPNNFIGHYNRGLLRARVGDDNRAIEDFDFVIQMEPDNMMAIFNRALLRAQTGDYRGAIKDYTTVINQYPNFLAGYYHRAEARKKIGDKKGAEQDDFKLLKAQLDKQNGGTNKDVAQNQNKDKENQSGENGDESEEGKTRKKSDKNMNNYRKIVIADDSEADQRY
;
A
#
# COMPACT_ATOMS: atom_id res chain seq x y z
N MET A 1 -20.74 -11.73 -10.48
CA MET A 1 -21.23 -12.97 -9.84
C MET A 1 -20.25 -14.15 -9.95
N ARG A 2 -20.12 -14.99 -11.01
CA ARG A 2 -19.08 -16.05 -11.02
C ARG A 2 -17.66 -15.52 -11.05
N GLY A 3 -17.38 -14.50 -11.85
CA GLY A 3 -16.07 -13.86 -11.94
C GLY A 3 -15.61 -13.23 -10.63
N GLU A 4 -16.52 -12.66 -9.85
CA GLU A 4 -16.22 -12.11 -8.52
C GLU A 4 -15.81 -13.19 -7.52
N VAL A 5 -16.45 -14.35 -7.54
CA VAL A 5 -16.07 -15.51 -6.70
C VAL A 5 -14.65 -15.99 -7.08
N SER A 6 -14.33 -16.05 -8.37
CA SER A 6 -12.99 -16.43 -8.85
C SER A 6 -11.94 -15.38 -8.46
N LEU A 7 -12.29 -14.09 -8.44
CA LEU A 7 -11.44 -13.02 -7.93
C LEU A 7 -11.12 -13.19 -6.43
N GLN A 8 -12.14 -13.49 -5.61
CA GLN A 8 -11.95 -13.75 -4.18
C GLN A 8 -11.07 -14.98 -3.92
N GLN A 9 -11.12 -15.98 -4.80
CA GLN A 9 -10.27 -17.17 -4.75
C GLN A 9 -8.87 -16.95 -5.35
N LYS A 10 -8.56 -15.74 -5.83
CA LYS A 10 -7.30 -15.37 -6.54
C LYS A 10 -7.05 -16.16 -7.84
N ASP A 11 -8.06 -16.73 -8.43
CA ASP A 11 -8.00 -17.34 -9.77
C ASP A 11 -8.31 -16.29 -10.84
N THR A 12 -7.31 -15.50 -11.15
CA THR A 12 -7.44 -14.40 -12.13
C THR A 12 -7.70 -14.89 -13.56
N VAL A 13 -7.31 -16.13 -13.88
CA VAL A 13 -7.55 -16.71 -15.21
C VAL A 13 -9.01 -17.10 -15.40
N ALA A 14 -9.58 -17.77 -14.39
CA ALA A 14 -11.01 -18.10 -14.39
C ALA A 14 -11.87 -16.81 -14.39
N ALA A 15 -11.50 -15.84 -13.56
CA ALA A 15 -12.21 -14.55 -13.51
C ALA A 15 -12.23 -13.85 -14.88
N LEU A 16 -11.11 -13.76 -15.60
CA LEU A 16 -11.06 -13.17 -16.94
C LEU A 16 -11.97 -13.92 -17.92
N LYS A 17 -11.99 -15.25 -17.88
CA LYS A 17 -12.86 -16.04 -18.74
C LYS A 17 -14.34 -15.75 -18.46
N ASP A 18 -14.71 -15.68 -17.19
CA ASP A 18 -16.09 -15.42 -16.78
C ASP A 18 -16.55 -14.01 -17.20
N PHE A 19 -15.69 -12.98 -17.01
CA PHE A 19 -16.01 -11.62 -17.44
C PHE A 19 -16.03 -11.48 -18.97
N ASN A 20 -15.18 -12.19 -19.71
CA ASN A 20 -15.26 -12.23 -21.15
C ASN A 20 -16.61 -12.80 -21.61
N THR A 21 -17.06 -13.91 -21.00
CA THR A 21 -18.36 -14.49 -21.32
C THR A 21 -19.51 -13.53 -20.96
N ALA A 22 -19.43 -12.84 -19.82
CA ALA A 22 -20.44 -11.85 -19.44
C ALA A 22 -20.53 -10.72 -20.48
N LEU A 23 -19.39 -10.21 -20.96
CA LEU A 23 -19.34 -9.15 -21.96
C LEU A 23 -19.72 -9.60 -23.39
N GLU A 24 -19.62 -10.91 -23.70
CA GLU A 24 -20.19 -11.49 -24.90
C GLU A 24 -21.73 -11.53 -24.86
N LEU A 25 -22.30 -11.74 -23.67
CA LEU A 25 -23.73 -11.75 -23.44
C LEU A 25 -24.32 -10.34 -23.35
N ASP A 26 -23.64 -9.44 -22.64
CA ASP A 26 -24.01 -8.03 -22.51
C ASP A 26 -22.79 -7.10 -22.56
N LYS A 27 -22.54 -6.55 -23.73
CA LYS A 27 -21.44 -5.58 -23.94
C LYS A 27 -21.71 -4.18 -23.39
N TYR A 28 -22.92 -3.94 -22.87
CA TYR A 28 -23.32 -2.66 -22.27
C TYR A 28 -23.33 -2.68 -20.75
N ASP A 29 -22.89 -3.76 -20.13
CA ASP A 29 -22.71 -3.86 -18.68
C ASP A 29 -21.43 -3.15 -18.23
N PRO A 30 -21.52 -1.93 -17.59
CA PRO A 30 -20.36 -1.20 -17.14
C PRO A 30 -19.61 -1.91 -16.01
N ASP A 31 -20.31 -2.68 -15.18
CA ASP A 31 -19.72 -3.36 -14.03
C ASP A 31 -18.86 -4.54 -14.49
N ALA A 32 -19.28 -5.27 -15.52
CA ALA A 32 -18.47 -6.32 -16.12
C ALA A 32 -17.16 -5.77 -16.74
N TRP A 33 -17.21 -4.60 -17.40
CA TRP A 33 -16.02 -3.91 -17.88
C TRP A 33 -15.09 -3.50 -16.75
N SER A 34 -15.63 -2.88 -15.69
CA SER A 34 -14.87 -2.47 -14.51
C SER A 34 -14.22 -3.64 -13.81
N ALA A 35 -14.95 -4.73 -13.57
CA ALA A 35 -14.45 -5.93 -12.91
C ALA A 35 -13.33 -6.59 -13.73
N ARG A 36 -13.47 -6.67 -15.06
CA ARG A 36 -12.39 -7.19 -15.91
C ARG A 36 -11.15 -6.32 -15.88
N ALA A 37 -11.32 -5.01 -15.85
CA ALA A 37 -10.21 -4.08 -15.70
C ALA A 37 -9.44 -4.28 -14.39
N ILE A 38 -10.14 -4.49 -13.27
CA ILE A 38 -9.52 -4.77 -11.96
C ILE A 38 -8.63 -6.03 -12.05
N VAL A 39 -9.12 -7.11 -12.67
CA VAL A 39 -8.30 -8.32 -12.89
C VAL A 39 -7.05 -8.00 -13.71
N ARG A 40 -7.19 -7.22 -14.79
CA ARG A 40 -6.08 -6.81 -15.65
C ARG A 40 -5.06 -5.95 -14.92
N LEU A 41 -5.51 -5.04 -14.02
CA LEU A 41 -4.62 -4.27 -13.15
C LEU A 41 -3.82 -5.16 -12.20
N GLN A 42 -4.45 -6.19 -11.62
CA GLN A 42 -3.77 -7.16 -10.76
C GLN A 42 -2.72 -7.96 -11.52
N GLN A 43 -2.93 -8.22 -12.81
CA GLN A 43 -1.98 -8.86 -13.71
C GLN A 43 -0.95 -7.89 -14.31
N SER A 44 -1.00 -6.60 -13.96
CA SER A 44 -0.16 -5.54 -14.52
C SER A 44 -0.39 -5.30 -16.03
N ASN A 45 -1.54 -5.70 -16.58
CA ASN A 45 -1.94 -5.48 -17.97
C ASN A 45 -2.60 -4.11 -18.10
N TYR A 46 -1.79 -3.06 -17.92
CA TYR A 46 -2.30 -1.69 -17.76
C TYR A 46 -2.98 -1.11 -18.98
N ALA A 47 -2.50 -1.43 -20.20
CA ALA A 47 -3.11 -0.92 -21.43
C ALA A 47 -4.51 -1.49 -21.69
N GLU A 48 -4.68 -2.80 -21.47
CA GLU A 48 -5.97 -3.45 -21.60
C GLU A 48 -6.93 -3.03 -20.48
N ALA A 49 -6.41 -2.80 -19.25
CA ALA A 49 -7.20 -2.28 -18.16
C ALA A 49 -7.71 -0.87 -18.44
N GLU A 50 -6.87 0.03 -18.99
CA GLU A 50 -7.28 1.37 -19.40
C GLU A 50 -8.39 1.31 -20.45
N SER A 51 -8.27 0.44 -21.47
CA SER A 51 -9.28 0.26 -22.51
C SER A 51 -10.63 -0.21 -21.95
N ASP A 52 -10.62 -1.16 -20.98
CA ASP A 52 -11.85 -1.60 -20.33
C ASP A 52 -12.49 -0.49 -19.50
N LEU A 53 -11.67 0.28 -18.77
CA LEU A 53 -12.16 1.39 -17.96
C LEU A 53 -12.69 2.55 -18.80
N ASP A 54 -12.13 2.79 -19.98
CA ASP A 54 -12.71 3.73 -20.96
C ASP A 54 -14.13 3.33 -21.34
N ARG A 55 -14.36 2.02 -21.55
CA ARG A 55 -15.70 1.50 -21.87
C ARG A 55 -16.64 1.61 -20.66
N ALA A 56 -16.18 1.22 -19.46
CA ALA A 56 -16.96 1.34 -18.23
C ALA A 56 -17.39 2.81 -17.97
N ILE A 57 -16.46 3.75 -18.07
CA ILE A 57 -16.72 5.19 -17.89
C ILE A 57 -17.66 5.73 -18.96
N HIS A 58 -17.52 5.30 -20.24
CA HIS A 58 -18.43 5.70 -21.31
C HIS A 58 -19.88 5.25 -21.04
N LEU A 59 -20.06 4.08 -20.46
CA LEU A 59 -21.38 3.53 -20.11
C LEU A 59 -21.92 4.09 -18.79
N SER A 60 -21.05 4.35 -17.82
CA SER A 60 -21.40 4.87 -16.49
C SER A 60 -20.34 5.85 -15.99
N ALA A 61 -20.55 7.14 -16.27
CA ALA A 61 -19.58 8.20 -15.97
C ALA A 61 -19.55 8.63 -14.48
N LYS A 62 -20.41 8.07 -13.61
CA LYS A 62 -20.53 8.51 -12.21
C LYS A 62 -19.82 7.58 -11.20
N ASN A 63 -19.10 6.58 -11.65
CA ASN A 63 -18.36 5.68 -10.79
C ASN A 63 -16.94 6.23 -10.57
N ALA A 64 -16.65 6.79 -9.38
CA ALA A 64 -15.34 7.34 -9.03
C ALA A 64 -14.24 6.27 -9.08
N GLY A 65 -14.55 5.02 -8.69
CA GLY A 65 -13.61 3.88 -8.72
C GLY A 65 -13.04 3.61 -10.10
N ASN A 66 -13.84 3.76 -11.16
CA ASN A 66 -13.38 3.58 -12.53
C ASN A 66 -12.31 4.61 -12.93
N TYR A 67 -12.48 5.87 -12.53
CA TYR A 67 -11.47 6.91 -12.78
C TYR A 67 -10.21 6.65 -11.95
N ILE A 68 -10.33 6.25 -10.68
CA ILE A 68 -9.18 5.90 -9.82
C ILE A 68 -8.38 4.76 -10.44
N ASN A 69 -9.06 3.72 -10.91
CA ASN A 69 -8.42 2.56 -11.52
C ASN A 69 -7.80 2.90 -12.89
N ARG A 70 -8.44 3.78 -13.69
CA ARG A 70 -7.84 4.26 -14.93
C ARG A 70 -6.62 5.15 -14.68
N ALA A 71 -6.67 5.98 -13.65
CA ALA A 71 -5.52 6.76 -13.20
C ALA A 71 -4.35 5.85 -12.81
N LEU A 72 -4.62 4.74 -12.10
CA LEU A 72 -3.61 3.74 -11.76
C LEU A 72 -2.99 3.12 -13.03
N ALA A 73 -3.81 2.70 -14.00
CA ALA A 73 -3.33 2.17 -15.27
C ALA A 73 -2.42 3.18 -15.99
N ARG A 74 -2.87 4.43 -16.10
CA ARG A 74 -2.12 5.55 -16.71
C ARG A 74 -0.82 5.86 -15.98
N PHE A 75 -0.83 5.82 -14.65
CA PHE A 75 0.36 6.02 -13.84
C PHE A 75 1.45 4.99 -14.17
N HIS A 76 1.09 3.72 -14.28
CA HIS A 76 2.05 2.66 -14.62
C HIS A 76 2.52 2.73 -16.07
N GLN A 77 1.75 3.31 -16.95
CA GLN A 77 2.12 3.61 -18.34
C GLN A 77 2.92 4.94 -18.46
N ASN A 78 3.27 5.57 -17.32
CA ASN A 78 3.95 6.86 -17.24
C ASN A 78 3.16 8.05 -17.82
N ASN A 79 1.85 7.89 -18.03
CA ASN A 79 0.95 8.99 -18.39
C ASN A 79 0.50 9.73 -17.12
N LEU A 80 1.44 10.44 -16.48
CA LEU A 80 1.21 11.09 -15.19
C LEU A 80 0.18 12.22 -15.27
N ARG A 81 0.09 12.92 -16.41
CA ARG A 81 -0.91 13.99 -16.61
C ARG A 81 -2.32 13.41 -16.71
N GLY A 82 -2.51 12.33 -17.50
CA GLY A 82 -3.78 11.65 -17.59
C GLY A 82 -4.22 11.04 -16.25
N ALA A 83 -3.29 10.46 -15.51
CA ALA A 83 -3.55 9.93 -14.17
C ALA A 83 -4.01 11.04 -13.20
N MET A 84 -3.36 12.22 -13.21
CA MET A 84 -3.76 13.34 -12.35
C MET A 84 -5.18 13.81 -12.67
N SER A 85 -5.49 13.98 -13.96
CA SER A 85 -6.83 14.37 -14.40
C SER A 85 -7.91 13.38 -13.97
N ASP A 86 -7.62 12.08 -14.01
CA ASP A 86 -8.59 11.06 -13.59
C ASP A 86 -8.79 11.06 -12.07
N TYR A 87 -7.73 11.26 -11.27
CA TYR A 87 -7.90 11.41 -9.82
C TYR A 87 -8.71 12.64 -9.45
N ASP A 88 -8.51 13.77 -10.15
CA ASP A 88 -9.31 14.98 -9.94
C ASP A 88 -10.78 14.73 -10.27
N LEU A 89 -11.09 14.10 -11.42
CA LEU A 89 -12.45 13.73 -11.79
C LEU A 89 -13.09 12.75 -10.79
N ALA A 90 -12.33 11.77 -10.30
CA ALA A 90 -12.82 10.83 -9.30
C ALA A 90 -13.23 11.55 -8.01
N LEU A 91 -12.44 12.52 -7.56
CA LEU A 91 -12.69 13.28 -6.34
C LEU A 91 -13.73 14.41 -6.53
N ASP A 92 -14.00 14.83 -7.78
CA ASP A 92 -15.17 15.65 -8.10
C ASP A 92 -16.48 14.85 -7.98
N ILE A 93 -16.44 13.53 -8.29
CA ILE A 93 -17.59 12.63 -8.17
C ILE A 93 -17.80 12.20 -6.72
N ASP A 94 -16.73 11.78 -6.05
CA ASP A 94 -16.72 11.34 -4.65
C ASP A 94 -15.60 12.06 -3.88
N PRO A 95 -15.89 13.24 -3.29
CA PRO A 95 -14.91 14.03 -2.56
C PRO A 95 -14.36 13.35 -1.30
N ASN A 96 -15.04 12.34 -0.80
CA ASN A 96 -14.64 11.61 0.42
C ASN A 96 -13.88 10.31 0.12
N ASN A 97 -13.55 10.04 -1.12
CA ASN A 97 -12.84 8.82 -1.50
C ASN A 97 -11.38 8.83 -1.02
N PHE A 98 -11.13 8.15 0.10
CA PHE A 98 -9.79 8.13 0.69
C PHE A 98 -8.74 7.45 -0.20
N ILE A 99 -9.13 6.44 -1.01
CA ILE A 99 -8.22 5.79 -1.99
C ILE A 99 -7.82 6.79 -3.08
N GLY A 100 -8.77 7.59 -3.57
CA GLY A 100 -8.52 8.65 -4.53
C GLY A 100 -7.52 9.67 -3.99
N HIS A 101 -7.74 10.18 -2.77
CA HIS A 101 -6.82 11.11 -2.11
C HIS A 101 -5.45 10.48 -1.88
N TYR A 102 -5.38 9.24 -1.35
CA TYR A 102 -4.12 8.55 -1.11
C TYR A 102 -3.29 8.41 -2.39
N ASN A 103 -3.90 7.90 -3.46
CA ASN A 103 -3.24 7.68 -4.73
C ASN A 103 -2.83 9.00 -5.41
N ARG A 104 -3.69 10.04 -5.34
CA ARG A 104 -3.35 11.37 -5.85
C ARG A 104 -2.19 11.99 -5.06
N GLY A 105 -2.18 11.83 -3.73
CA GLY A 105 -1.07 12.23 -2.88
C GLY A 105 0.25 11.58 -3.28
N LEU A 106 0.26 10.28 -3.55
CA LEU A 106 1.46 9.59 -4.07
C LEU A 106 1.91 10.12 -5.44
N LEU A 107 0.96 10.40 -6.34
CA LEU A 107 1.27 10.97 -7.65
C LEU A 107 1.83 12.40 -7.52
N ARG A 108 1.21 13.24 -6.68
CA ARG A 108 1.68 14.62 -6.39
C ARG A 108 3.10 14.62 -5.82
N ALA A 109 3.38 13.73 -4.84
CA ALA A 109 4.72 13.54 -4.31
C ALA A 109 5.74 13.13 -5.40
N ARG A 110 5.33 12.25 -6.32
CA ARG A 110 6.20 11.82 -7.44
C ARG A 110 6.55 12.96 -8.40
N VAL A 111 5.63 13.89 -8.61
CA VAL A 111 5.86 15.04 -9.51
C VAL A 111 6.41 16.28 -8.79
N GLY A 112 6.70 16.18 -7.48
CA GLY A 112 7.28 17.25 -6.67
C GLY A 112 6.29 18.28 -6.15
N ASP A 113 4.98 18.00 -6.18
CA ASP A 113 3.93 18.85 -5.59
C ASP A 113 3.69 18.42 -4.13
N ASP A 114 4.76 18.57 -3.32
CA ASP A 114 4.84 18.03 -1.97
C ASP A 114 3.77 18.61 -1.03
N ASN A 115 3.49 19.91 -1.15
CA ASN A 115 2.52 20.58 -0.28
C ASN A 115 1.10 20.03 -0.51
N ARG A 116 0.67 19.92 -1.77
CA ARG A 116 -0.64 19.35 -2.06
C ARG A 116 -0.70 17.85 -1.80
N ALA A 117 0.43 17.14 -1.89
CA ALA A 117 0.50 15.74 -1.47
C ALA A 117 0.29 15.59 0.04
N ILE A 118 0.84 16.51 0.86
CA ILE A 118 0.61 16.55 2.30
C ILE A 118 -0.88 16.78 2.60
N GLU A 119 -1.54 17.70 1.88
CA GLU A 119 -2.99 17.96 2.03
C GLU A 119 -3.83 16.70 1.74
N ASP A 120 -3.49 15.96 0.68
CA ASP A 120 -4.17 14.71 0.35
C ASP A 120 -3.97 13.66 1.47
N PHE A 121 -2.75 13.51 2.01
CA PHE A 121 -2.52 12.59 3.13
C PHE A 121 -3.15 13.08 4.44
N ASP A 122 -3.23 14.40 4.68
CA ASP A 122 -3.96 14.94 5.84
C ASP A 122 -5.44 14.55 5.78
N PHE A 123 -6.06 14.63 4.60
CA PHE A 123 -7.43 14.18 4.39
C PHE A 123 -7.58 12.68 4.71
N VAL A 124 -6.71 11.82 4.15
CA VAL A 124 -6.74 10.38 4.42
C VAL A 124 -6.63 10.10 5.92
N ILE A 125 -5.71 10.78 6.63
CA ILE A 125 -5.49 10.58 8.07
C ILE A 125 -6.68 11.10 8.89
N GLN A 126 -7.38 12.12 8.42
CA GLN A 126 -8.60 12.60 9.07
C GLN A 126 -9.72 11.55 8.98
N MET A 127 -9.87 10.88 7.83
CA MET A 127 -10.88 9.84 7.61
C MET A 127 -10.47 8.50 8.25
N GLU A 128 -9.20 8.15 8.19
CA GLU A 128 -8.61 6.92 8.69
C GLU A 128 -7.38 7.24 9.56
N PRO A 129 -7.57 7.56 10.87
CA PRO A 129 -6.47 7.95 11.75
C PRO A 129 -5.39 6.88 11.93
N ASP A 130 -5.73 5.62 11.70
CA ASP A 130 -4.82 4.47 11.79
C ASP A 130 -4.18 4.08 10.45
N ASN A 131 -4.34 4.90 9.41
CA ASN A 131 -3.68 4.68 8.13
C ASN A 131 -2.19 5.01 8.22
N MET A 132 -1.40 4.06 8.73
CA MET A 132 0.03 4.25 8.97
C MET A 132 0.83 4.49 7.69
N MET A 133 0.34 4.04 6.53
CA MET A 133 0.97 4.33 5.24
C MET A 133 0.83 5.81 4.87
N ALA A 134 -0.34 6.38 5.06
CA ALA A 134 -0.57 7.82 4.83
C ALA A 134 0.26 8.67 5.81
N ILE A 135 0.29 8.29 7.10
CA ILE A 135 1.10 8.97 8.12
C ILE A 135 2.58 8.92 7.75
N PHE A 136 3.09 7.76 7.32
CA PHE A 136 4.50 7.63 6.94
C PHE A 136 4.85 8.43 5.68
N ASN A 137 4.00 8.41 4.65
CA ASN A 137 4.19 9.20 3.44
C ASN A 137 4.15 10.70 3.73
N ARG A 138 3.22 11.16 4.58
CA ARG A 138 3.19 12.55 5.04
C ARG A 138 4.47 12.91 5.79
N ALA A 139 4.98 12.03 6.66
CA ALA A 139 6.22 12.25 7.38
C ALA A 139 7.42 12.44 6.43
N LEU A 140 7.52 11.62 5.38
CA LEU A 140 8.57 11.77 4.37
C LEU A 140 8.52 13.14 3.70
N LEU A 141 7.32 13.58 3.29
CA LEU A 141 7.13 14.88 2.64
C LEU A 141 7.39 16.05 3.59
N ARG A 142 6.93 15.96 4.86
CA ARG A 142 7.24 16.96 5.89
C ARG A 142 8.75 17.10 6.11
N ALA A 143 9.47 15.99 6.15
CA ALA A 143 10.93 16.04 6.24
C ALA A 143 11.58 16.66 5.00
N GLN A 144 11.06 16.38 3.81
CA GLN A 144 11.52 16.93 2.55
C GLN A 144 11.28 18.45 2.46
N THR A 145 10.13 18.92 2.93
CA THR A 145 9.75 20.35 2.96
C THR A 145 10.31 21.12 4.15
N GLY A 146 11.06 20.45 5.05
CA GLY A 146 11.72 21.08 6.20
C GLY A 146 10.92 21.09 7.50
N ASP A 147 9.69 20.58 7.52
CA ASP A 147 8.94 20.35 8.78
C ASP A 147 9.44 19.10 9.50
N TYR A 148 10.68 19.16 9.96
CA TYR A 148 11.31 18.05 10.68
C TYR A 148 10.59 17.67 11.99
N ARG A 149 9.98 18.64 12.68
CA ARG A 149 9.23 18.37 13.92
C ARG A 149 7.96 17.61 13.66
N GLY A 150 7.19 17.99 12.65
CA GLY A 150 6.01 17.27 12.20
C GLY A 150 6.37 15.87 11.70
N ALA A 151 7.44 15.73 10.93
CA ALA A 151 7.95 14.44 10.47
C ALA A 151 8.30 13.51 11.62
N ILE A 152 9.03 13.99 12.64
CA ILE A 152 9.41 13.20 13.84
C ILE A 152 8.16 12.70 14.58
N LYS A 153 7.13 13.55 14.70
CA LYS A 153 5.86 13.16 15.33
C LYS A 153 5.19 12.01 14.55
N ASP A 154 5.07 12.16 13.24
CA ASP A 154 4.45 11.15 12.37
C ASP A 154 5.26 9.84 12.36
N TYR A 155 6.59 9.88 12.22
CA TYR A 155 7.43 8.69 12.32
C TYR A 155 7.28 8.01 13.68
N THR A 156 7.15 8.77 14.77
CA THR A 156 6.96 8.23 16.10
C THR A 156 5.63 7.48 16.20
N THR A 157 4.56 8.01 15.64
CA THR A 157 3.27 7.31 15.54
C THR A 157 3.43 5.97 14.85
N VAL A 158 4.09 5.96 13.67
CA VAL A 158 4.28 4.74 12.88
C VAL A 158 5.09 3.68 13.64
N ILE A 159 6.23 4.03 14.24
CA ILE A 159 7.09 3.04 14.93
C ILE A 159 6.53 2.59 16.27
N ASN A 160 5.63 3.35 16.91
CA ASN A 160 4.89 2.87 18.07
C ASN A 160 3.93 1.74 17.68
N GLN A 161 3.29 1.84 16.52
CA GLN A 161 2.40 0.80 15.98
C GLN A 161 3.18 -0.36 15.37
N TYR A 162 4.30 -0.08 14.70
CA TYR A 162 5.15 -1.05 14.02
C TYR A 162 6.61 -0.97 14.51
N PRO A 163 6.94 -1.54 15.70
CA PRO A 163 8.26 -1.39 16.32
C PRO A 163 9.42 -2.03 15.54
N ASN A 164 9.13 -2.86 14.56
CA ASN A 164 10.13 -3.51 13.71
C ASN A 164 10.25 -2.87 12.31
N PHE A 165 9.50 -1.79 12.04
CA PHE A 165 9.59 -1.04 10.79
C PHE A 165 10.83 -0.14 10.82
N LEU A 166 11.98 -0.70 10.44
CA LEU A 166 13.30 -0.04 10.53
C LEU A 166 13.40 1.26 9.73
N ALA A 167 12.68 1.36 8.59
CA ALA A 167 12.66 2.60 7.81
C ALA A 167 12.14 3.80 8.63
N GLY A 168 11.17 3.58 9.52
CA GLY A 168 10.66 4.63 10.41
C GLY A 168 11.76 5.19 11.34
N TYR A 169 12.57 4.33 11.93
CA TYR A 169 13.70 4.74 12.77
C TYR A 169 14.76 5.50 11.97
N TYR A 170 15.11 4.99 10.77
CA TYR A 170 16.08 5.63 9.90
C TYR A 170 15.68 7.06 9.57
N HIS A 171 14.48 7.26 9.04
CA HIS A 171 14.00 8.58 8.65
C HIS A 171 13.80 9.51 9.86
N ARG A 172 13.39 8.96 11.03
CA ARG A 172 13.28 9.76 12.26
C ARG A 172 14.64 10.21 12.77
N ALA A 173 15.66 9.35 12.72
CA ALA A 173 17.02 9.70 13.09
C ALA A 173 17.54 10.86 12.22
N GLU A 174 17.34 10.78 10.89
CA GLU A 174 17.75 11.84 9.98
C GLU A 174 17.02 13.17 10.27
N ALA A 175 15.72 13.13 10.52
CA ALA A 175 14.96 14.33 10.89
C ALA A 175 15.42 14.92 12.25
N ARG A 176 15.76 14.07 13.25
CA ARG A 176 16.31 14.48 14.54
C ARG A 176 17.68 15.15 14.39
N LYS A 177 18.56 14.61 13.54
CA LYS A 177 19.87 15.24 13.20
C LYS A 177 19.68 16.65 12.66
N LYS A 178 18.67 16.87 11.81
CA LYS A 178 18.39 18.20 11.24
C LYS A 178 17.95 19.23 12.26
N ILE A 179 17.30 18.85 13.35
CA ILE A 179 16.88 19.76 14.43
C ILE A 179 17.87 19.78 15.61
N GLY A 180 19.00 19.08 15.53
CA GLY A 180 20.03 19.03 16.57
C GLY A 180 19.73 18.10 17.74
N ASP A 181 18.69 17.25 17.65
CA ASP A 181 18.40 16.19 18.66
C ASP A 181 19.37 15.01 18.48
N LYS A 182 20.61 15.21 18.85
CA LYS A 182 21.68 14.19 18.74
C LYS A 182 21.35 12.93 19.54
N LYS A 183 20.87 13.11 20.79
CA LYS A 183 20.58 11.99 21.67
C LYS A 183 19.45 11.11 21.13
N GLY A 184 18.39 11.73 20.62
CA GLY A 184 17.29 10.98 20.01
C GLY A 184 17.71 10.28 18.73
N ALA A 185 18.56 10.92 17.90
CA ALA A 185 19.10 10.29 16.69
C ALA A 185 19.96 9.07 17.01
N GLU A 186 20.88 9.16 18.01
CA GLU A 186 21.72 8.06 18.45
C GLU A 186 20.89 6.86 18.94
N GLN A 187 19.76 7.10 19.63
CA GLN A 187 18.86 6.03 20.06
C GLN A 187 18.24 5.27 18.88
N ASP A 188 17.81 6.00 17.84
CA ASP A 188 17.27 5.40 16.63
C ASP A 188 18.36 4.65 15.84
N ASP A 189 19.55 5.24 15.69
CA ASP A 189 20.69 4.60 15.02
C ASP A 189 21.12 3.31 15.78
N PHE A 190 21.09 3.31 17.10
CA PHE A 190 21.34 2.10 17.91
C PHE A 190 20.33 0.98 17.63
N LYS A 191 19.04 1.32 17.49
CA LYS A 191 18.00 0.34 17.14
C LYS A 191 18.26 -0.29 15.76
N LEU A 192 18.72 0.51 14.79
CA LEU A 192 19.08 0.03 13.45
C LEU A 192 20.30 -0.89 13.49
N LEU A 193 21.35 -0.50 14.22
CA LEU A 193 22.57 -1.31 14.39
C LEU A 193 22.25 -2.65 15.07
N LYS A 194 21.44 -2.63 16.14
CA LYS A 194 21.03 -3.87 16.81
C LYS A 194 20.30 -4.81 15.85
N ALA A 195 19.35 -4.31 15.08
CA ALA A 195 18.61 -5.13 14.10
C ALA A 195 19.53 -5.72 13.02
N GLN A 196 20.58 -5.00 12.63
CA GLN A 196 21.57 -5.48 11.67
C GLN A 196 22.44 -6.60 12.27
N LEU A 197 22.90 -6.44 13.52
CA LEU A 197 23.67 -7.46 14.24
C LEU A 197 22.84 -8.73 14.48
N ASP A 198 21.58 -8.59 14.90
CA ASP A 198 20.68 -9.73 15.11
C ASP A 198 20.47 -10.51 13.80
N LYS A 199 20.38 -9.83 12.66
CA LYS A 199 20.29 -10.48 11.35
C LYS A 199 21.56 -11.22 10.97
N GLN A 200 22.73 -10.67 11.26
CA GLN A 200 24.03 -11.32 11.00
C GLN A 200 24.23 -12.55 11.89
N ASN A 201 23.94 -12.42 13.19
CA ASN A 201 24.09 -13.51 14.15
C ASN A 201 23.04 -14.61 13.97
N GLY A 202 21.82 -14.28 13.55
CA GLY A 202 20.78 -15.26 13.21
C GLY A 202 21.11 -16.10 11.95
N GLY A 203 21.91 -15.55 11.03
CA GLY A 203 22.46 -16.30 9.88
C GLY A 203 23.52 -17.32 10.31
N THR A 204 24.45 -16.91 11.18
CA THR A 204 25.54 -17.80 11.66
C THR A 204 25.04 -18.95 12.54
N ASN A 205 23.98 -18.72 13.35
CA ASN A 205 23.41 -19.78 14.18
C ASN A 205 22.61 -20.83 13.38
N LYS A 206 22.04 -20.47 12.21
CA LYS A 206 21.39 -21.47 11.33
C LYS A 206 22.39 -22.38 10.65
N ASP A 207 23.55 -21.87 10.24
CA ASP A 207 24.60 -22.65 9.60
C ASP A 207 25.31 -23.57 10.61
N VAL A 208 25.47 -23.16 11.87
CA VAL A 208 26.02 -23.98 12.95
C VAL A 208 25.02 -25.04 13.45
N ALA A 209 23.73 -24.74 13.48
CA ALA A 209 22.68 -25.69 13.87
C ALA A 209 22.46 -26.81 12.83
N GLN A 210 22.68 -26.53 11.54
CA GLN A 210 22.60 -27.55 10.49
C GLN A 210 23.78 -28.55 10.49
N ASN A 211 24.93 -28.16 11.02
CA ASN A 211 26.10 -29.06 11.15
C ASN A 211 26.11 -29.90 12.44
N GLN A 212 25.29 -29.56 13.46
CA GLN A 212 25.23 -30.33 14.70
C GLN A 212 24.06 -31.34 14.78
N ASN A 213 23.12 -31.32 13.82
CA ASN A 213 21.94 -32.22 13.82
C ASN A 213 22.08 -33.46 12.95
N LYS A 214 23.32 -33.92 12.65
CA LYS A 214 23.53 -35.26 12.05
C LYS A 214 23.67 -36.38 13.05
N ASP A 215 23.74 -36.12 14.37
CA ASP A 215 24.00 -37.15 15.38
C ASP A 215 23.05 -37.19 16.58
N LYS A 216 21.77 -36.87 16.43
CA LYS A 216 20.76 -37.21 17.45
C LYS A 216 19.35 -37.27 16.86
N GLU A 217 19.01 -38.38 16.25
CA GLU A 217 17.64 -38.88 16.30
C GLU A 217 17.36 -39.39 17.70
N ASN A 218 16.43 -38.79 18.36
CA ASN A 218 15.37 -39.24 19.23
C ASN A 218 15.03 -38.27 20.35
N GLN A 219 13.77 -38.01 20.43
CA GLN A 219 12.93 -37.59 21.55
C GLN A 219 12.51 -36.12 21.64
N SER A 220 11.17 -36.08 21.64
CA SER A 220 10.26 -35.14 22.28
C SER A 220 10.02 -33.78 21.57
N GLY A 221 8.77 -33.70 21.11
CA GLY A 221 8.14 -32.48 20.64
C GLY A 221 8.00 -31.45 21.76
N GLU A 222 8.26 -30.23 21.38
CA GLU A 222 7.61 -29.07 21.96
C GLU A 222 7.35 -28.09 20.83
N ASN A 223 6.08 -28.02 20.43
CA ASN A 223 5.54 -26.96 19.60
C ASN A 223 5.67 -25.66 20.38
N GLY A 224 6.67 -24.85 20.02
CA GLY A 224 6.71 -23.45 20.43
C GLY A 224 5.57 -22.73 19.76
N ASP A 225 4.51 -22.46 20.50
CA ASP A 225 3.34 -21.68 20.14
C ASP A 225 3.81 -20.26 19.80
N GLU A 226 4.07 -19.99 18.51
CA GLU A 226 4.19 -18.60 18.04
C GLU A 226 2.83 -17.96 18.27
N SER A 227 2.72 -17.10 19.29
CA SER A 227 1.49 -16.41 19.64
C SER A 227 0.88 -15.76 18.38
N GLU A 228 -0.45 -15.81 18.24
CA GLU A 228 -1.18 -15.19 17.13
C GLU A 228 -0.80 -13.71 16.94
N GLU A 229 -0.43 -13.04 18.04
CA GLU A 229 0.07 -11.67 18.08
C GLU A 229 1.41 -11.49 17.33
N GLY A 230 2.30 -12.47 17.39
CA GLY A 230 3.56 -12.49 16.64
C GLY A 230 3.34 -12.69 15.12
N LYS A 231 2.34 -13.49 14.74
CA LYS A 231 2.00 -13.73 13.33
C LYS A 231 1.31 -12.53 12.69
N THR A 232 0.43 -11.84 13.44
CA THR A 232 -0.23 -10.61 13.00
C THR A 232 0.77 -9.46 12.84
N ARG A 233 1.71 -9.29 13.77
CA ARG A 233 2.78 -8.26 13.66
C ARG A 233 3.68 -8.49 12.46
N LYS A 234 4.14 -9.72 12.20
CA LYS A 234 4.96 -10.03 11.00
C LYS A 234 4.23 -9.73 9.69
N LYS A 235 2.91 -9.92 9.65
CA LYS A 235 2.08 -9.63 8.47
C LYS A 235 1.88 -8.12 8.27
N SER A 236 1.68 -7.36 9.34
CA SER A 236 1.51 -5.91 9.28
C SER A 236 2.80 -5.17 8.93
N ASP A 237 3.97 -5.61 9.46
CA ASP A 237 5.27 -5.05 9.09
C ASP A 237 5.58 -5.22 7.60
N LYS A 238 5.16 -6.34 6.99
CA LYS A 238 5.27 -6.54 5.54
C LYS A 238 4.40 -5.55 4.75
N ASN A 239 3.21 -5.20 5.26
CA ASN A 239 2.34 -4.23 4.61
C ASN A 239 2.95 -2.83 4.62
N MET A 240 3.62 -2.42 5.71
CA MET A 240 4.30 -1.14 5.79
C MET A 240 5.40 -0.94 4.74
N ASN A 241 6.03 -2.01 4.25
CA ASN A 241 7.01 -1.90 3.17
C ASN A 241 6.39 -1.50 1.82
N ASN A 242 5.06 -1.55 1.70
CA ASN A 242 4.31 -1.15 0.51
C ASN A 242 3.77 0.29 0.57
N TYR A 243 4.27 1.15 1.46
CA TYR A 243 3.77 2.52 1.68
C TYR A 243 3.72 3.42 0.43
N ARG A 244 4.48 3.08 -0.62
CA ARG A 244 4.47 3.78 -1.92
C ARG A 244 3.58 3.11 -2.97
N LYS A 245 2.92 2.01 -2.62
CA LYS A 245 2.08 1.29 -3.58
C LYS A 245 0.75 2.03 -3.75
N ILE A 246 0.42 2.36 -4.99
CA ILE A 246 -0.90 2.86 -5.36
C ILE A 246 -1.93 1.73 -5.17
N VAL A 247 -3.10 2.08 -4.66
CA VAL A 247 -4.16 1.14 -4.29
C VAL A 247 -5.21 1.08 -5.39
N ILE A 248 -5.65 -0.14 -5.73
CA ILE A 248 -6.78 -0.37 -6.62
C ILE A 248 -8.06 -0.02 -5.85
N ALA A 249 -8.95 0.77 -6.45
CA ALA A 249 -10.28 1.01 -5.90
C ALA A 249 -11.17 -0.19 -6.21
N ASP A 250 -11.72 -0.79 -5.16
CA ASP A 250 -12.70 -1.87 -5.24
C ASP A 250 -13.99 -1.40 -4.57
N ASP A 251 -15.07 -1.32 -5.35
CA ASP A 251 -16.36 -0.82 -4.90
C ASP A 251 -17.03 -1.73 -3.85
N SER A 252 -16.52 -2.98 -3.69
CA SER A 252 -17.04 -3.92 -2.68
C SER A 252 -16.82 -3.46 -1.24
N GLU A 253 -15.90 -2.52 -0.98
CA GLU A 253 -15.67 -1.95 0.35
C GLU A 253 -16.57 -0.73 0.67
N ALA A 254 -17.17 -0.10 -0.34
CA ALA A 254 -18.03 1.06 -0.16
C ALA A 254 -19.40 0.71 0.47
N ASP A 255 -19.92 -0.48 0.18
CA ASP A 255 -21.24 -0.95 0.67
C ASP A 255 -21.26 -1.42 2.14
N GLN A 256 -20.10 -1.52 2.80
CA GLN A 256 -20.03 -1.99 4.20
C GLN A 256 -20.02 -0.87 5.26
N ARG A 257 -20.10 0.41 4.85
CA ARG A 257 -19.98 1.57 5.76
C ARG A 257 -21.24 2.42 5.91
N TYR A 258 -22.43 1.88 5.51
CA TYR A 258 -23.72 2.55 5.77
C TYR A 258 -24.66 1.67 6.58
#